data_3cb7ce02110aca71cc1dc4ecac8a6a33
#
_entry.id   3cb7ce02110aca71cc1dc4ecac8a6a33
#
_cell.length_a   1.000
_cell.length_b   1.000
_cell.length_c   1.000
_cell.angle_alpha   90.00
_cell.angle_beta   90.00
_cell.angle_gamma   90.00
#
_symmetry.space_group_name_H-M   'P 1'
#
loop_
_entity.id
_entity.type
_entity.pdbx_description
1 polymer ?
#
loop_
_entity_poly.entity_id
_entity_poly.type
_entity_poly.pdbx_seq_one_letter_code
_entity_poly.pdbx_strand_id
1 'polypeptide(L)'
;MACRARFKARADTRVVDEVTTLPLHLSILLPFHSERGCDQHQTEGRCLFVVLLLASASPARRRLLEQAQIAHQVMVSGVDENQIQHPDPAQLVQLLAEAKASAVKLKVEQSAELSPSIKAVLGCDSVLAFEGEVFGKPRDEVEAISRWQRMRGKWAELHTGHCLVLPSFALSRAGEAAEMQRSCVTTRVLFANLTDAEVKAYVASGEPLQCAGGFALEGRGGCCVEQLNGCYSNVIGLSLPLLRRWLALS
;
A
#
# COMPACT_ATOMS: atom_id res chain seq x y z
N MET A 1 -25.89 35.78 33.75
CA MET A 1 -26.38 35.95 32.36
C MET A 1 -25.49 35.12 31.43
N ALA A 2 -26.03 34.04 30.91
CA ALA A 2 -25.30 33.08 30.10
C ALA A 2 -25.40 33.45 28.61
N CYS A 3 -24.29 33.51 27.92
CA CYS A 3 -24.26 33.63 26.47
C CYS A 3 -23.72 32.32 25.87
N ARG A 4 -24.63 31.48 25.36
CA ARG A 4 -24.32 30.26 24.61
C ARG A 4 -24.05 30.68 23.15
N ALA A 5 -22.80 30.56 22.71
CA ALA A 5 -22.47 30.58 21.29
C ALA A 5 -22.64 29.17 20.70
N ARG A 6 -23.61 29.02 19.79
CA ARG A 6 -23.79 27.79 18.99
C ARG A 6 -22.83 27.83 17.81
N PHE A 7 -21.86 26.96 17.81
CA PHE A 7 -21.07 26.63 16.61
C PHE A 7 -21.87 25.68 15.73
N LYS A 8 -22.33 26.12 14.57
CA LYS A 8 -22.84 25.28 13.50
C LYS A 8 -21.65 24.80 12.68
N ALA A 9 -21.27 23.54 12.84
CA ALA A 9 -20.39 22.88 11.90
C ALA A 9 -21.16 22.61 10.59
N ARG A 10 -20.74 23.23 9.51
CA ARG A 10 -21.14 22.85 8.16
C ARG A 10 -20.30 21.61 7.77
N ALA A 11 -20.97 20.48 7.61
CA ALA A 11 -20.41 19.30 6.95
C ALA A 11 -20.30 19.61 5.44
N ASP A 12 -19.09 19.76 4.94
CA ASP A 12 -18.79 19.83 3.52
C ASP A 12 -18.62 18.40 3.00
N THR A 13 -19.72 17.84 2.55
CA THR A 13 -19.75 16.54 1.86
C THR A 13 -19.31 16.75 0.43
N ARG A 14 -17.99 16.65 0.16
CA ARG A 14 -17.53 16.45 -1.21
C ARG A 14 -17.81 15.04 -1.66
N VAL A 15 -18.66 14.94 -2.65
CA VAL A 15 -19.01 13.77 -3.44
C VAL A 15 -17.74 13.11 -3.93
N VAL A 16 -17.55 11.85 -3.53
CA VAL A 16 -16.51 10.98 -4.09
C VAL A 16 -17.08 10.45 -5.41
N ASP A 17 -16.41 10.77 -6.52
CA ASP A 17 -16.78 10.24 -7.82
C ASP A 17 -16.88 8.72 -7.79
N GLU A 18 -18.04 8.19 -8.11
CA GLU A 18 -18.30 6.77 -8.31
C GLU A 18 -17.50 6.29 -9.53
N VAL A 19 -16.33 5.74 -9.26
CA VAL A 19 -15.66 4.87 -10.23
C VAL A 19 -16.39 3.53 -10.19
N THR A 20 -17.27 3.31 -11.16
CA THR A 20 -17.99 2.04 -11.38
C THR A 20 -16.97 0.98 -11.80
N THR A 21 -16.32 0.34 -10.83
CA THR A 21 -15.47 -0.83 -11.05
C THR A 21 -16.29 -2.08 -10.78
N LEU A 22 -16.56 -2.87 -11.84
CA LEU A 22 -17.08 -4.21 -11.71
C LEU A 22 -16.09 -5.08 -10.90
N PRO A 23 -16.56 -5.84 -9.90
CA PRO A 23 -15.68 -6.66 -9.09
C PRO A 23 -15.10 -7.82 -9.91
N LEU A 24 -13.79 -7.99 -9.81
CA LEU A 24 -13.10 -9.20 -10.22
C LEU A 24 -13.61 -10.37 -9.37
N HIS A 25 -14.44 -11.25 -9.93
CA HIS A 25 -14.74 -12.54 -9.31
C HIS A 25 -13.52 -13.46 -9.41
N LEU A 26 -12.48 -13.14 -8.66
CA LEU A 26 -11.37 -14.04 -8.40
C LEU A 26 -11.69 -14.80 -7.12
N SER A 27 -12.36 -15.95 -7.24
CA SER A 27 -12.56 -16.86 -6.10
C SER A 27 -11.21 -17.38 -5.63
N ILE A 28 -10.58 -16.65 -4.71
CA ILE A 28 -9.39 -17.12 -3.99
C ILE A 28 -9.91 -17.97 -2.84
N LEU A 29 -9.95 -19.29 -3.02
CA LEU A 29 -10.25 -20.25 -1.97
C LEU A 29 -9.13 -20.18 -0.92
N LEU A 30 -9.44 -19.65 0.24
CA LEU A 30 -8.64 -19.82 1.45
C LEU A 30 -8.78 -21.28 1.92
N PRO A 31 -7.71 -21.94 2.38
CA PRO A 31 -7.84 -23.26 2.99
C PRO A 31 -8.51 -23.10 4.37
N PHE A 32 -9.78 -23.44 4.48
CA PHE A 32 -10.44 -23.67 5.76
C PHE A 32 -9.92 -25.02 6.28
N HIS A 33 -9.16 -25.02 7.36
CA HIS A 33 -8.80 -26.24 8.07
C HIS A 33 -10.04 -26.77 8.78
N SER A 34 -10.69 -27.77 8.17
CA SER A 34 -11.59 -28.69 8.86
C SER A 34 -10.85 -30.01 9.02
N GLU A 35 -10.36 -30.29 10.20
CA GLU A 35 -9.93 -31.65 10.57
C GLU A 35 -11.14 -32.55 10.60
N ARG A 36 -11.31 -33.41 9.60
CA ARG A 36 -12.00 -34.72 9.71
C ARG A 36 -11.63 -35.61 8.51
N GLY A 37 -10.90 -36.69 8.80
CA GLY A 37 -10.94 -37.99 8.13
C GLY A 37 -10.52 -38.02 6.67
N CYS A 38 -9.25 -38.29 6.40
CA CYS A 38 -8.76 -38.56 5.07
C CYS A 38 -8.72 -40.07 4.84
N ASP A 39 -9.58 -40.57 3.94
CA ASP A 39 -9.38 -41.88 3.29
C ASP A 39 -8.40 -41.74 2.12
N GLN A 40 -7.45 -42.67 2.09
CA GLN A 40 -6.36 -42.72 1.10
C GLN A 40 -6.90 -43.14 -0.27
N HIS A 41 -6.93 -42.21 -1.24
CA HIS A 41 -6.72 -42.52 -2.65
C HIS A 41 -5.93 -41.40 -3.30
N GLN A 42 -4.69 -41.72 -3.67
CA GLN A 42 -3.76 -40.86 -4.37
C GLN A 42 -4.31 -40.48 -5.75
N THR A 43 -4.65 -39.23 -5.93
CA THR A 43 -4.53 -38.54 -7.19
C THR A 43 -3.78 -37.23 -6.89
N GLU A 44 -2.61 -37.06 -7.46
CA GLU A 44 -1.76 -35.87 -7.38
C GLU A 44 -2.50 -34.68 -8.00
N GLY A 45 -3.47 -34.14 -7.29
CA GLY A 45 -4.04 -32.82 -7.53
C GLY A 45 -3.07 -31.79 -6.96
N ARG A 46 -2.16 -31.27 -7.77
CA ARG A 46 -1.44 -30.03 -7.47
C ARG A 46 -2.49 -28.98 -7.14
N CYS A 47 -2.71 -28.74 -5.86
CA CYS A 47 -3.48 -27.59 -5.40
C CYS A 47 -2.69 -26.34 -5.83
N LEU A 48 -3.03 -25.79 -6.99
CA LEU A 48 -2.45 -24.56 -7.52
C LEU A 48 -2.89 -23.42 -6.62
N PHE A 49 -2.11 -23.17 -5.57
CA PHE A 49 -2.30 -21.99 -4.73
C PHE A 49 -2.17 -20.75 -5.60
N VAL A 50 -3.25 -20.00 -5.65
CA VAL A 50 -3.29 -18.71 -6.34
C VAL A 50 -2.43 -17.73 -5.58
N VAL A 51 -1.35 -17.28 -6.19
CA VAL A 51 -0.37 -16.42 -5.54
C VAL A 51 -0.45 -15.02 -6.14
N LEU A 52 -0.64 -14.04 -5.25
CA LEU A 52 -0.41 -12.62 -5.57
C LEU A 52 1.10 -12.37 -5.61
N LEU A 53 1.61 -11.73 -6.65
CA LEU A 53 3.00 -11.33 -6.73
C LEU A 53 3.15 -9.85 -6.35
N LEU A 54 3.82 -9.57 -5.23
CA LEU A 54 4.09 -8.23 -4.76
C LEU A 54 5.35 -7.67 -5.44
N ALA A 55 5.18 -6.66 -6.30
CA ALA A 55 6.26 -5.97 -7.02
C ALA A 55 6.93 -4.90 -6.14
N SER A 56 7.46 -5.29 -4.97
CA SER A 56 8.02 -4.34 -4.00
C SER A 56 9.09 -4.98 -3.12
N ALA A 57 10.13 -4.22 -2.79
CA ALA A 57 11.16 -4.59 -1.81
C ALA A 57 10.74 -4.24 -0.37
N SER A 58 9.59 -3.58 -0.14
CA SER A 58 9.18 -3.09 1.18
C SER A 58 8.85 -4.22 2.16
N PRO A 59 9.59 -4.36 3.27
CA PRO A 59 9.26 -5.35 4.31
C PRO A 59 7.90 -5.06 4.97
N ALA A 60 7.51 -3.79 5.09
CA ALA A 60 6.25 -3.37 5.67
C ALA A 60 5.05 -3.87 4.86
N ARG A 61 5.09 -3.71 3.53
CA ARG A 61 4.04 -4.24 2.64
C ARG A 61 3.94 -5.77 2.70
N ARG A 62 5.07 -6.44 2.75
CA ARG A 62 5.11 -7.91 2.92
C ARG A 62 4.44 -8.32 4.22
N ARG A 63 4.82 -7.71 5.36
CA ARG A 63 4.20 -7.99 6.67
C ARG A 63 2.70 -7.75 6.69
N LEU A 64 2.20 -6.71 6.01
CA LEU A 64 0.75 -6.46 5.90
C LEU A 64 0.02 -7.62 5.21
N LEU A 65 0.59 -8.17 4.12
CA LEU A 65 0.01 -9.32 3.41
C LEU A 65 0.08 -10.59 4.26
N GLU A 66 1.19 -10.82 4.97
CA GLU A 66 1.37 -11.95 5.90
C GLU A 66 0.32 -11.89 7.03
N GLN A 67 0.17 -10.74 7.69
CA GLN A 67 -0.81 -10.53 8.76
C GLN A 67 -2.25 -10.67 8.29
N ALA A 68 -2.54 -10.26 7.05
CA ALA A 68 -3.84 -10.42 6.43
C ALA A 68 -4.06 -11.84 5.85
N GLN A 69 -3.09 -12.75 6.01
CA GLN A 69 -3.12 -14.13 5.49
C GLN A 69 -3.36 -14.20 3.97
N ILE A 70 -2.91 -13.19 3.23
CA ILE A 70 -2.97 -13.17 1.77
C ILE A 70 -1.75 -13.89 1.21
N ALA A 71 -1.97 -15.03 0.54
CA ALA A 71 -0.90 -15.80 -0.08
C ALA A 71 -0.20 -14.96 -1.16
N HIS A 72 1.11 -14.76 -1.02
CA HIS A 72 1.88 -13.93 -1.93
C HIS A 72 3.34 -14.39 -2.07
N GLN A 73 3.94 -13.97 -3.17
CA GLN A 73 5.38 -14.00 -3.39
C GLN A 73 5.88 -12.57 -3.60
N VAL A 74 7.18 -12.36 -3.48
CA VAL A 74 7.81 -11.04 -3.67
C VAL A 74 8.77 -11.09 -4.84
N MET A 75 8.67 -10.10 -5.73
CA MET A 75 9.66 -9.88 -6.80
C MET A 75 9.94 -8.38 -6.93
N VAL A 76 11.20 -7.99 -6.76
CA VAL A 76 11.59 -6.59 -6.89
C VAL A 76 11.52 -6.16 -8.36
N SER A 77 10.89 -5.02 -8.63
CA SER A 77 10.65 -4.54 -9.99
C SER A 77 11.96 -4.15 -10.71
N GLY A 78 12.88 -3.48 -10.00
CA GLY A 78 14.11 -2.90 -10.56
C GLY A 78 13.85 -1.63 -11.38
N VAL A 79 12.68 -1.00 -11.23
CA VAL A 79 12.36 0.28 -11.87
C VAL A 79 13.21 1.39 -11.27
N ASP A 80 13.79 2.24 -12.13
CA ASP A 80 14.43 3.49 -11.71
C ASP A 80 13.34 4.54 -11.44
N GLU A 81 13.02 4.71 -10.17
CA GLU A 81 11.95 5.62 -9.72
C GLU A 81 12.27 7.09 -10.01
N ASN A 82 13.55 7.46 -10.17
CA ASN A 82 13.97 8.84 -10.43
C ASN A 82 13.57 9.34 -11.84
N GLN A 83 13.33 8.44 -12.77
CA GLN A 83 12.87 8.77 -14.11
C GLN A 83 11.39 9.11 -14.19
N ILE A 84 10.62 8.81 -13.13
CA ILE A 84 9.19 9.06 -13.09
C ILE A 84 8.94 10.24 -12.16
N GLN A 85 8.47 11.34 -12.74
CA GLN A 85 8.20 12.57 -12.00
C GLN A 85 6.80 13.07 -12.35
N HIS A 86 6.10 13.62 -11.36
CA HIS A 86 4.81 14.28 -11.55
C HIS A 86 4.62 15.34 -10.47
N PRO A 87 4.05 16.53 -10.78
CA PRO A 87 3.84 17.59 -9.78
C PRO A 87 2.76 17.24 -8.74
N ASP A 88 1.77 16.43 -9.11
CA ASP A 88 0.75 15.92 -8.20
C ASP A 88 1.25 14.63 -7.53
N PRO A 89 1.40 14.59 -6.18
CA PRO A 89 1.88 13.41 -5.47
C PRO A 89 0.97 12.19 -5.62
N ALA A 90 -0.34 12.36 -5.77
CA ALA A 90 -1.27 11.25 -5.97
C ALA A 90 -1.07 10.60 -7.36
N GLN A 91 -0.82 11.40 -8.39
CA GLN A 91 -0.48 10.89 -9.73
C GLN A 91 0.91 10.26 -9.76
N LEU A 92 1.89 10.86 -9.07
CA LEU A 92 3.25 10.33 -8.99
C LEU A 92 3.24 8.89 -8.46
N VAL A 93 2.58 8.65 -7.31
CA VAL A 93 2.57 7.31 -6.72
C VAL A 93 1.78 6.29 -7.56
N GLN A 94 0.78 6.73 -8.33
CA GLN A 94 0.09 5.86 -9.28
C GLN A 94 0.99 5.44 -10.44
N LEU A 95 1.71 6.38 -11.05
CA LEU A 95 2.67 6.09 -12.13
C LEU A 95 3.78 5.15 -11.66
N LEU A 96 4.32 5.38 -10.46
CA LEU A 96 5.33 4.51 -9.86
C LEU A 96 4.79 3.10 -9.58
N ALA A 97 3.59 2.99 -9.04
CA ALA A 97 2.95 1.70 -8.78
C ALA A 97 2.69 0.92 -10.09
N GLU A 98 2.22 1.61 -11.14
CA GLU A 98 2.01 1.03 -12.46
C GLU A 98 3.31 0.54 -13.09
N ALA A 99 4.36 1.37 -13.09
CA ALA A 99 5.65 1.00 -13.62
C ALA A 99 6.23 -0.25 -12.94
N LYS A 100 6.11 -0.32 -11.59
CA LYS A 100 6.55 -1.49 -10.81
C LYS A 100 5.76 -2.75 -11.15
N ALA A 101 4.43 -2.65 -11.22
CA ALA A 101 3.58 -3.79 -11.57
C ALA A 101 3.85 -4.30 -12.99
N SER A 102 3.96 -3.39 -13.96
CA SER A 102 4.20 -3.72 -15.38
C SER A 102 5.58 -4.36 -15.58
N ALA A 103 6.62 -3.84 -14.93
CA ALA A 103 7.96 -4.41 -15.02
C ALA A 103 8.03 -5.85 -14.50
N VAL A 104 7.32 -6.14 -13.40
CA VAL A 104 7.26 -7.51 -12.84
C VAL A 104 6.35 -8.40 -13.68
N LYS A 105 5.21 -7.89 -14.21
CA LYS A 105 4.36 -8.63 -15.16
C LYS A 105 5.18 -9.15 -16.33
N LEU A 106 6.00 -8.30 -16.97
CA LEU A 106 6.86 -8.69 -18.09
C LEU A 106 7.83 -9.82 -17.70
N LYS A 107 8.47 -9.73 -16.52
CA LYS A 107 9.37 -10.79 -16.02
C LYS A 107 8.65 -12.13 -15.84
N VAL A 108 7.42 -12.09 -15.32
CA VAL A 108 6.59 -13.30 -15.13
C VAL A 108 6.19 -13.91 -16.47
N GLU A 109 5.80 -13.11 -17.44
CA GLU A 109 5.39 -13.57 -18.77
C GLU A 109 6.56 -14.18 -19.58
N GLN A 110 7.79 -13.75 -19.29
CA GLN A 110 9.01 -14.30 -19.88
C GLN A 110 9.52 -15.57 -19.18
N SER A 111 8.97 -15.94 -18.02
CA SER A 111 9.40 -17.09 -17.23
C SER A 111 8.37 -18.21 -17.27
N ALA A 112 8.70 -19.32 -17.92
CA ALA A 112 7.84 -20.49 -17.96
C ALA A 112 7.60 -21.14 -16.58
N GLU A 113 8.55 -20.97 -15.63
CA GLU A 113 8.47 -21.56 -14.29
C GLU A 113 7.52 -20.79 -13.36
N LEU A 114 7.45 -19.46 -13.49
CA LEU A 114 6.64 -18.58 -12.62
C LEU A 114 5.19 -18.49 -13.09
N SER A 115 4.95 -18.66 -14.39
CA SER A 115 3.68 -18.43 -15.06
C SER A 115 2.47 -19.19 -14.46
N PRO A 116 2.54 -20.48 -14.09
CA PRO A 116 1.33 -21.24 -13.74
C PRO A 116 0.67 -20.85 -12.40
N SER A 117 1.45 -20.32 -11.46
CA SER A 117 0.98 -20.05 -10.08
C SER A 117 0.59 -18.60 -9.82
N ILE A 118 1.07 -17.65 -10.63
CA ILE A 118 0.82 -16.21 -10.44
C ILE A 118 -0.49 -15.83 -11.13
N LYS A 119 -1.44 -15.23 -10.38
CA LYS A 119 -2.71 -14.72 -10.95
C LYS A 119 -2.75 -13.21 -11.09
N ALA A 120 -2.05 -12.49 -10.25
CA ALA A 120 -2.01 -11.03 -10.32
C ALA A 120 -0.67 -10.51 -9.81
N VAL A 121 -0.25 -9.37 -10.33
CA VAL A 121 0.93 -8.62 -9.87
C VAL A 121 0.45 -7.31 -9.25
N LEU A 122 0.88 -7.04 -8.01
CA LEU A 122 0.55 -5.82 -7.27
C LEU A 122 1.76 -4.92 -7.17
N GLY A 123 1.70 -3.74 -7.78
CA GLY A 123 2.64 -2.65 -7.58
C GLY A 123 2.09 -1.64 -6.58
N CYS A 124 2.96 -1.12 -5.71
CA CYS A 124 2.62 -0.04 -4.79
C CYS A 124 3.78 0.93 -4.64
N ASP A 125 3.45 2.22 -4.50
CA ASP A 125 4.39 3.26 -4.11
C ASP A 125 3.77 4.24 -3.14
N SER A 126 4.59 4.87 -2.26
CA SER A 126 4.10 5.78 -1.24
C SER A 126 4.97 7.00 -1.10
N VAL A 127 4.33 8.17 -0.93
CA VAL A 127 5.00 9.42 -0.59
C VAL A 127 4.19 10.17 0.46
N LEU A 128 4.87 11.00 1.26
CA LEU A 128 4.24 11.95 2.16
C LEU A 128 4.25 13.33 1.51
N ALA A 129 3.11 13.97 1.40
CA ALA A 129 2.97 15.36 0.96
C ALA A 129 2.80 16.27 2.19
N PHE A 130 3.63 17.29 2.29
CA PHE A 130 3.61 18.24 3.38
C PHE A 130 3.95 19.66 2.88
N GLU A 131 3.06 20.63 3.13
CA GLU A 131 3.24 22.05 2.75
C GLU A 131 3.62 22.24 1.27
N GLY A 132 3.05 21.41 0.37
CA GLY A 132 3.32 21.48 -1.08
C GLY A 132 4.58 20.75 -1.54
N GLU A 133 5.32 20.12 -0.63
CA GLU A 133 6.50 19.33 -0.93
C GLU A 133 6.22 17.82 -0.82
N VAL A 134 6.93 17.01 -1.61
CA VAL A 134 6.88 15.56 -1.55
C VAL A 134 8.08 15.03 -0.79
N PHE A 135 7.81 14.29 0.30
CA PHE A 135 8.83 13.68 1.13
C PHE A 135 8.90 12.17 0.86
N GLY A 136 9.91 11.75 0.12
CA GLY A 136 10.36 10.36 0.05
C GLY A 136 11.16 9.96 1.30
N LYS A 137 12.07 8.99 1.15
CA LYS A 137 13.01 8.65 2.23
C LYS A 137 13.98 9.81 2.46
N PRO A 138 14.28 10.21 3.72
CA PRO A 138 15.34 11.17 3.99
C PRO A 138 16.69 10.61 3.54
N ARG A 139 17.57 11.49 3.06
CA ARG A 139 18.92 11.11 2.62
C ARG A 139 19.84 10.77 3.79
N ASP A 140 19.65 11.50 4.90
CA ASP A 140 20.48 11.44 6.09
C ASP A 140 19.70 11.87 7.33
N GLU A 141 20.34 11.76 8.50
CA GLU A 141 19.77 12.17 9.79
C GLU A 141 19.48 13.67 9.88
N VAL A 142 20.29 14.51 9.24
CA VAL A 142 20.11 15.97 9.27
C VAL A 142 18.82 16.34 8.55
N GLU A 143 18.61 15.78 7.38
CA GLU A 143 17.35 15.99 6.64
C GLU A 143 16.15 15.40 7.39
N ALA A 144 16.28 14.22 8.00
CA ALA A 144 15.23 13.62 8.80
C ALA A 144 14.83 14.51 9.99
N ILE A 145 15.80 15.04 10.74
CA ILE A 145 15.55 15.98 11.85
C ILE A 145 14.85 17.24 11.35
N SER A 146 15.37 17.85 10.27
CA SER A 146 14.75 19.07 9.69
C SER A 146 13.31 18.86 9.27
N ARG A 147 12.99 17.73 8.61
CA ARG A 147 11.63 17.37 8.21
C ARG A 147 10.73 17.20 9.43
N TRP A 148 11.18 16.47 10.46
CA TRP A 148 10.40 16.24 11.68
C TRP A 148 10.13 17.54 12.45
N GLN A 149 11.08 18.46 12.53
CA GLN A 149 10.88 19.78 13.14
C GLN A 149 9.81 20.60 12.43
N ARG A 150 9.66 20.43 11.11
CA ARG A 150 8.61 21.08 10.32
C ARG A 150 7.24 20.41 10.50
N MET A 151 7.19 19.07 10.57
CA MET A 151 5.96 18.27 10.57
C MET A 151 5.31 18.15 11.96
N ARG A 152 6.09 18.22 13.06
CA ARG A 152 5.55 18.04 14.42
C ARG A 152 4.36 18.93 14.72
N GLY A 153 3.32 18.36 15.30
CA GLY A 153 2.06 19.05 15.62
C GLY A 153 1.20 19.42 14.41
N LYS A 154 1.55 18.95 13.20
CA LYS A 154 0.84 19.32 11.97
C LYS A 154 0.29 18.10 11.23
N TRP A 155 -0.68 18.38 10.37
CA TRP A 155 -1.23 17.43 9.43
C TRP A 155 -0.37 17.32 8.16
N ALA A 156 -0.16 16.10 7.69
CA ALA A 156 0.38 15.80 6.38
C ALA A 156 -0.53 14.81 5.65
N GLU A 157 -0.30 14.57 4.36
CA GLU A 157 -1.05 13.62 3.56
C GLU A 157 -0.11 12.52 3.05
N LEU A 158 -0.41 11.27 3.39
CA LEU A 158 0.30 10.13 2.84
C LEU A 158 -0.52 9.53 1.70
N HIS A 159 0.07 9.55 0.52
CA HIS A 159 -0.50 8.98 -0.69
C HIS A 159 0.17 7.64 -0.98
N THR A 160 -0.63 6.61 -1.22
CA THR A 160 -0.12 5.33 -1.74
C THR A 160 -0.85 4.98 -3.02
N GLY A 161 -0.08 4.89 -4.10
CA GLY A 161 -0.53 4.36 -5.38
C GLY A 161 -0.56 2.83 -5.35
N HIS A 162 -1.58 2.28 -5.98
CA HIS A 162 -1.77 0.84 -6.12
C HIS A 162 -2.05 0.53 -7.58
N CYS A 163 -1.42 -0.51 -8.11
CA CYS A 163 -1.69 -1.04 -9.43
C CYS A 163 -1.74 -2.57 -9.37
N LEU A 164 -2.88 -3.15 -9.71
CA LEU A 164 -3.06 -4.59 -9.85
C LEU A 164 -3.16 -4.92 -11.34
N VAL A 165 -2.25 -5.75 -11.85
CA VAL A 165 -2.27 -6.20 -13.24
C VAL A 165 -2.38 -7.71 -13.31
N LEU A 166 -3.13 -8.18 -14.31
CA LEU A 166 -3.25 -9.60 -14.60
C LEU A 166 -2.25 -9.97 -15.71
N PRO A 167 -1.42 -11.03 -15.53
CA PRO A 167 -0.64 -11.58 -16.63
C PRO A 167 -1.54 -12.08 -17.76
N SER A 168 -1.06 -12.03 -19.01
CA SER A 168 -1.87 -12.35 -20.20
C SER A 168 -2.46 -13.76 -20.16
N PHE A 169 -1.73 -14.74 -19.60
CA PHE A 169 -2.22 -16.10 -19.41
C PHE A 169 -3.32 -16.23 -18.33
N ALA A 170 -3.47 -15.25 -17.44
CA ALA A 170 -4.54 -15.22 -16.44
C ALA A 170 -5.82 -14.58 -16.99
N LEU A 171 -5.73 -13.72 -17.98
CA LEU A 171 -6.87 -13.02 -18.59
C LEU A 171 -7.86 -13.98 -19.25
N SER A 172 -7.38 -15.04 -19.91
CA SER A 172 -8.25 -16.05 -20.55
C SER A 172 -9.16 -16.80 -19.56
N ARG A 173 -8.87 -16.72 -18.25
CA ARG A 173 -9.65 -17.34 -17.17
C ARG A 173 -10.45 -16.33 -16.35
N ALA A 174 -10.20 -15.05 -16.52
CA ALA A 174 -10.78 -13.98 -15.69
C ALA A 174 -12.10 -13.41 -16.25
N GLY A 175 -12.56 -13.88 -17.43
CA GLY A 175 -13.74 -13.36 -18.09
C GLY A 175 -13.60 -11.88 -18.46
N GLU A 176 -14.58 -11.02 -18.11
CA GLU A 176 -14.57 -9.58 -18.40
C GLU A 176 -13.71 -8.73 -17.44
N ALA A 177 -12.84 -9.35 -16.64
CA ALA A 177 -12.00 -8.62 -15.69
C ALA A 177 -11.06 -7.64 -16.39
N ALA A 178 -10.94 -6.44 -15.86
CA ALA A 178 -10.02 -5.45 -16.38
C ALA A 178 -8.56 -5.95 -16.26
N GLU A 179 -7.77 -5.85 -17.34
CA GLU A 179 -6.36 -6.24 -17.35
C GLU A 179 -5.56 -5.52 -16.26
N MET A 180 -5.94 -4.27 -15.97
CA MET A 180 -5.25 -3.41 -15.00
C MET A 180 -6.26 -2.60 -14.18
N GLN A 181 -6.04 -2.58 -12.86
CA GLN A 181 -6.77 -1.69 -11.94
C GLN A 181 -5.77 -0.76 -11.24
N ARG A 182 -6.13 0.51 -11.13
CA ARG A 182 -5.28 1.55 -10.51
C ARG A 182 -6.10 2.36 -9.52
N SER A 183 -5.49 2.73 -8.40
CA SER A 183 -6.08 3.64 -7.42
C SER A 183 -5.01 4.28 -6.57
N CYS A 184 -5.21 5.54 -6.19
CA CYS A 184 -4.47 6.19 -5.12
C CYS A 184 -5.35 6.24 -3.86
N VAL A 185 -4.79 5.84 -2.73
CA VAL A 185 -5.42 6.02 -1.42
C VAL A 185 -4.66 7.07 -0.65
N THR A 186 -5.36 8.10 -0.17
CA THR A 186 -4.80 9.18 0.64
C THR A 186 -5.26 9.02 2.08
N THR A 187 -4.33 9.19 3.03
CA THR A 187 -4.61 9.20 4.46
C THR A 187 -3.94 10.42 5.07
N ARG A 188 -4.68 11.23 5.81
CA ARG A 188 -4.13 12.33 6.57
C ARG A 188 -3.55 11.83 7.88
N VAL A 189 -2.35 12.32 8.23
CA VAL A 189 -1.60 11.94 9.41
C VAL A 189 -1.34 13.19 10.23
N LEU A 190 -1.79 13.22 11.48
CA LEU A 190 -1.42 14.24 12.46
C LEU A 190 -0.22 13.75 13.25
N PHE A 191 0.89 14.44 13.12
CA PHE A 191 2.08 14.13 13.91
C PHE A 191 1.99 14.73 15.31
N ALA A 192 2.54 14.02 16.31
CA ALA A 192 2.70 14.50 17.67
C ALA A 192 3.58 15.76 17.71
N ASN A 193 3.32 16.63 18.67
CA ASN A 193 4.13 17.82 18.87
C ASN A 193 5.40 17.50 19.68
N LEU A 194 6.33 16.80 19.02
CA LEU A 194 7.57 16.31 19.63
C LEU A 194 8.53 17.46 19.98
N THR A 195 9.25 17.30 21.08
CA THR A 195 10.41 18.15 21.41
C THR A 195 11.60 17.82 20.50
N ASP A 196 12.60 18.72 20.44
CA ASP A 196 13.81 18.47 19.67
C ASP A 196 14.60 17.25 20.19
N ALA A 197 14.52 16.96 21.48
CA ALA A 197 15.14 15.76 22.07
C ALA A 197 14.46 14.47 21.60
N GLU A 198 13.14 14.42 21.55
CA GLU A 198 12.38 13.28 21.06
C GLU A 198 12.60 13.07 19.55
N VAL A 199 12.62 14.14 18.75
CA VAL A 199 12.95 14.07 17.33
C VAL A 199 14.33 13.46 17.12
N LYS A 200 15.37 13.94 17.83
CA LYS A 200 16.72 13.40 17.75
C LYS A 200 16.77 11.94 18.18
N ALA A 201 16.11 11.57 19.27
CA ALA A 201 16.06 10.20 19.76
C ALA A 201 15.36 9.24 18.76
N TYR A 202 14.30 9.71 18.09
CA TYR A 202 13.64 8.93 17.06
C TYR A 202 14.53 8.75 15.82
N VAL A 203 15.15 9.83 15.33
CA VAL A 203 16.02 9.76 14.15
C VAL A 203 17.25 8.89 14.41
N ALA A 204 17.84 8.97 15.61
CA ALA A 204 18.98 8.12 16.03
C ALA A 204 18.66 6.61 16.03
N SER A 205 17.37 6.21 16.00
CA SER A 205 16.98 4.81 15.83
C SER A 205 17.25 4.26 14.42
N GLY A 206 17.51 5.13 13.44
CA GLY A 206 17.68 4.78 12.03
C GLY A 206 16.37 4.47 11.29
N GLU A 207 15.25 4.27 12.00
CA GLU A 207 13.96 3.92 11.40
C GLU A 207 13.47 4.97 10.38
N PRO A 208 13.54 6.29 10.64
CA PRO A 208 13.10 7.32 9.71
C PRO A 208 13.78 7.25 8.33
N LEU A 209 15.04 6.83 8.28
CA LEU A 209 15.81 6.79 7.05
C LEU A 209 15.35 5.69 6.06
N GLN A 210 14.58 4.73 6.56
CA GLN A 210 14.11 3.59 5.77
C GLN A 210 12.71 3.77 5.19
N CYS A 211 11.99 4.82 5.58
CA CYS A 211 10.56 4.99 5.29
C CYS A 211 10.27 6.26 4.51
N ALA A 212 9.33 6.18 3.55
CA ALA A 212 8.76 7.36 2.91
C ALA A 212 8.14 8.28 3.97
N GLY A 213 8.39 9.59 3.86
CA GLY A 213 7.95 10.56 4.87
C GLY A 213 8.73 10.53 6.18
N GLY A 214 9.74 9.65 6.32
CA GLY A 214 10.60 9.59 7.49
C GLY A 214 9.94 9.03 8.75
N PHE A 215 8.93 8.15 8.64
CA PHE A 215 8.33 7.45 9.79
C PHE A 215 7.75 6.09 9.39
N ALA A 216 7.71 5.16 10.35
CA ALA A 216 7.05 3.88 10.23
C ALA A 216 5.91 3.78 11.27
N LEU A 217 4.65 3.72 10.79
CA LEU A 217 3.49 3.64 11.68
C LEU A 217 3.48 2.35 12.51
N GLU A 218 3.99 1.26 11.93
CA GLU A 218 4.08 -0.05 12.56
C GLU A 218 5.31 -0.23 13.47
N GLY A 219 6.16 0.79 13.54
CA GLY A 219 7.37 0.82 14.34
C GLY A 219 7.31 1.86 15.46
N ARG A 220 8.48 2.41 15.80
CA ARG A 220 8.61 3.47 16.81
C ARG A 220 7.91 4.76 16.39
N GLY A 221 7.82 5.02 15.07
CA GLY A 221 7.09 6.15 14.50
C GLY A 221 5.60 6.14 14.83
N GLY A 222 5.02 4.99 15.18
CA GLY A 222 3.66 4.92 15.68
C GLY A 222 3.43 5.75 16.95
N CYS A 223 4.45 5.89 17.82
CA CYS A 223 4.40 6.76 19.00
C CYS A 223 4.48 8.26 18.65
N CYS A 224 4.81 8.60 17.40
CA CYS A 224 4.96 9.96 16.92
C CYS A 224 3.74 10.43 16.10
N VAL A 225 2.67 9.63 16.05
CA VAL A 225 1.43 9.93 15.34
C VAL A 225 0.29 10.05 16.35
N GLU A 226 -0.39 11.21 16.36
CA GLU A 226 -1.53 11.47 17.24
C GLU A 226 -2.85 10.96 16.65
N GLN A 227 -3.02 11.13 15.32
CA GLN A 227 -4.29 10.82 14.67
C GLN A 227 -4.11 10.46 13.21
N LEU A 228 -4.97 9.56 12.75
CA LEU A 228 -5.14 9.22 11.34
C LEU A 228 -6.56 9.57 10.88
N ASN A 229 -6.67 10.14 9.69
CA ASN A 229 -7.94 10.29 9.00
C ASN A 229 -7.85 9.59 7.63
N GLY A 230 -8.39 8.39 7.57
CA GLY A 230 -8.32 7.50 6.40
C GLY A 230 -7.94 6.06 6.74
N CYS A 231 -7.21 5.42 5.86
CA CYS A 231 -6.84 4.00 5.97
C CYS A 231 -5.49 3.83 6.66
N TYR A 232 -5.47 3.17 7.83
CA TYR A 232 -4.23 2.96 8.58
C TYR A 232 -3.19 2.12 7.81
N SER A 233 -3.65 1.03 7.16
CA SER A 233 -2.74 0.16 6.42
C SER A 233 -2.16 0.83 5.16
N ASN A 234 -2.87 1.85 4.62
CA ASN A 234 -2.34 2.72 3.58
C ASN A 234 -1.09 3.47 4.05
N VAL A 235 -1.08 3.95 5.29
CA VAL A 235 0.07 4.67 5.86
C VAL A 235 1.31 3.76 5.96
N ILE A 236 1.11 2.47 6.19
CA ILE A 236 2.17 1.45 6.20
C ILE A 236 2.65 1.14 4.76
N GLY A 237 1.83 1.44 3.74
CA GLY A 237 2.21 1.37 2.33
C GLY A 237 1.35 0.47 1.45
N LEU A 238 0.22 -0.06 1.95
CA LEU A 238 -0.73 -0.88 1.21
C LEU A 238 -2.13 -0.80 1.82
N SER A 239 -3.12 -0.32 1.07
CA SER A 239 -4.51 -0.32 1.54
C SER A 239 -5.13 -1.71 1.47
N LEU A 240 -5.21 -2.39 2.61
CA LEU A 240 -5.88 -3.70 2.71
C LEU A 240 -7.38 -3.63 2.34
N PRO A 241 -8.16 -2.59 2.72
CA PRO A 241 -9.54 -2.43 2.27
C PRO A 241 -9.68 -2.31 0.75
N LEU A 242 -8.74 -1.62 0.07
CA LEU A 242 -8.73 -1.56 -1.39
C LEU A 242 -8.41 -2.92 -2.00
N LEU A 243 -7.37 -3.58 -1.49
CA LEU A 243 -6.96 -4.90 -1.97
C LEU A 243 -8.05 -5.94 -1.79
N ARG A 244 -8.77 -5.92 -0.64
CA ARG A 244 -9.95 -6.76 -0.40
C ARG A 244 -10.99 -6.62 -1.51
N ARG A 245 -11.31 -5.37 -1.91
CA ARG A 245 -12.28 -5.12 -2.99
C ARG A 245 -11.79 -5.66 -4.33
N TRP A 246 -10.51 -5.44 -4.64
CA TRP A 246 -9.94 -5.87 -5.92
C TRP A 246 -9.81 -7.39 -6.04
N LEU A 247 -9.49 -8.08 -4.96
CA LEU A 247 -9.36 -9.53 -4.92
C LEU A 247 -10.67 -10.24 -4.54
N ALA A 248 -11.76 -9.50 -4.28
CA ALA A 248 -13.03 -10.03 -3.78
C ALA A 248 -12.86 -10.96 -2.55
N LEU A 249 -11.98 -10.58 -1.63
CA LEU A 249 -11.76 -11.32 -0.39
C LEU A 249 -12.94 -11.09 0.56
N SER A 250 -13.54 -12.18 1.04
CA SER A 250 -14.65 -12.18 2.02
C SER A 250 -14.13 -12.26 3.45
#